data_c0d8ff0a69d3c60f600aa24214f0ad1f
#
_entry.id   c0d8ff0a69d3c60f600aa24214f0ad1f
#
_cell.length_a   1.000
_cell.length_b   1.000
_cell.length_c   1.000
_cell.angle_alpha   90.00
_cell.angle_beta   90.00
_cell.angle_gamma   90.00
#
_symmetry.space_group_name_H-M   'P 1'
#
loop_
_entity.id
_entity.type
_entity.pdbx_description
1 polymer ?
#
loop_
_entity_poly.entity_id
_entity_poly.type
_entity_poly.pdbx_seq_one_letter_code
_entity_poly.pdbx_strand_id
1 'polypeptide(L)'
;GTGAALALESGVATLGNMEAIQFHPTGIFPAGILVTEGCRGDGGLLRDCDGHRFMPDVEPEKKELASRDVVSRRMEERIAQGKGVKGRFGEHLWLDITLLGEHHIKHNLREVYEICHYFLGVDPTKEWIPVRPAMHYTMGGVRTNYTGESRTLKGLFAAGEASCWDMHGFNRLGGNSVAETVVAGMIVGEFIADFCDKPENGIDIPTSLIYDAAAKVQATLDGFLHNTGNEDAAKIRARMQEIMTSKIGIFRRGEDMESAVSELEDLLKKTYNVPVKYQPGANSELTYAYRTRKMLKVALCTALGAAARKESRGAHFREDYPVRDDKHWLKRTIATWKNENDTLPTLSYENLDISKMELPPGWRGYGAKNYIDNPETPKRQAEIDALRAKMEAEGADRYAIQDAIMPFHSLLPKRLQGRNERIDEPLE
;
A
#
# COMPACT_ATOMS: atom_id res chain seq x y z
N GLY A 1 8.85 -4.64 3.38
CA GLY A 1 9.50 -3.35 3.23
C GLY A 1 11.02 -3.37 3.00
N THR A 2 11.69 -4.55 3.06
CA THR A 2 13.16 -4.60 2.91
C THR A 2 13.60 -4.13 1.52
N GLY A 3 12.91 -4.51 0.45
CA GLY A 3 13.21 -4.04 -0.91
C GLY A 3 13.10 -2.53 -1.07
N ALA A 4 12.02 -1.94 -0.54
CA ALA A 4 11.85 -0.49 -0.54
C ALA A 4 12.96 0.23 0.26
N ALA A 5 13.35 -0.33 1.42
CA ALA A 5 14.42 0.23 2.22
C ALA A 5 15.79 0.16 1.50
N LEU A 6 16.08 -0.95 0.81
CA LEU A 6 17.31 -1.09 0.02
C LEU A 6 17.35 -0.11 -1.15
N ALA A 7 16.23 0.04 -1.87
CA ALA A 7 16.12 1.03 -2.93
C ALA A 7 16.36 2.46 -2.38
N LEU A 8 15.73 2.81 -1.26
CA LEU A 8 15.89 4.11 -0.60
C LEU A 8 17.34 4.36 -0.18
N GLU A 9 18.02 3.36 0.39
CA GLU A 9 19.41 3.45 0.86
C GLU A 9 20.45 3.53 -0.28
N SER A 10 20.04 3.33 -1.54
CA SER A 10 20.91 3.63 -2.69
C SER A 10 21.26 5.12 -2.80
N GLY A 11 20.50 5.99 -2.14
CA GLY A 11 20.63 7.45 -2.24
C GLY A 11 20.12 8.05 -3.57
N VAL A 12 19.77 7.21 -4.53
CA VAL A 12 19.38 7.56 -5.91
C VAL A 12 17.95 7.13 -6.22
N ALA A 13 17.57 5.90 -5.87
CA ALA A 13 16.21 5.43 -6.06
C ALA A 13 15.25 6.14 -5.11
N THR A 14 14.04 6.37 -5.59
CA THR A 14 13.00 7.12 -4.86
C THR A 14 11.83 6.22 -4.51
N LEU A 15 11.17 6.53 -3.38
CA LEU A 15 9.90 5.91 -3.00
C LEU A 15 8.76 6.90 -3.29
N GLY A 16 7.68 6.41 -3.88
CA GLY A 16 6.48 7.20 -4.18
C GLY A 16 5.33 6.87 -3.24
N ASN A 17 4.51 7.88 -2.89
CA ASN A 17 3.22 7.75 -2.19
C ASN A 17 3.27 6.87 -0.93
N MET A 18 4.32 6.93 -0.13
CA MET A 18 4.49 6.06 1.04
C MET A 18 3.41 6.28 2.11
N GLU A 19 2.73 7.43 2.12
CA GLU A 19 1.60 7.74 2.99
C GLU A 19 0.29 7.01 2.60
N ALA A 20 0.25 6.42 1.40
CA ALA A 20 -0.90 5.70 0.88
C ALA A 20 -0.92 4.25 1.41
N ILE A 21 -1.41 4.06 2.63
CA ILE A 21 -1.50 2.76 3.31
C ILE A 21 -2.95 2.38 3.50
N GLN A 22 -3.33 1.21 2.99
CA GLN A 22 -4.67 0.65 3.11
C GLN A 22 -4.78 -0.21 4.37
N PHE A 23 -5.85 0.04 5.14
CA PHE A 23 -6.29 -0.85 6.20
C PHE A 23 -7.35 -1.81 5.66
N HIS A 24 -7.27 -3.08 6.07
CA HIS A 24 -8.33 -4.05 5.79
C HIS A 24 -9.31 -4.06 6.96
N PRO A 25 -10.62 -3.92 6.69
CA PRO A 25 -11.63 -3.83 7.76
C PRO A 25 -11.65 -5.04 8.68
N THR A 26 -11.51 -6.24 8.12
CA THR A 26 -11.72 -7.51 8.81
C THR A 26 -10.40 -8.25 9.08
N GLY A 27 -9.51 -7.63 9.84
CA GLY A 27 -8.41 -8.34 10.50
C GLY A 27 -8.90 -9.01 11.77
N ILE A 28 -8.60 -10.31 11.95
CA ILE A 28 -8.92 -11.05 13.18
C ILE A 28 -8.23 -10.41 14.38
N PHE A 29 -9.00 -9.99 15.35
CA PHE A 29 -8.45 -9.39 16.56
C PHE A 29 -8.08 -10.44 17.61
N PRO A 30 -6.91 -10.34 18.28
CA PRO A 30 -5.89 -9.29 18.15
C PRO A 30 -4.77 -9.59 17.14
N ALA A 31 -4.79 -10.74 16.48
CA ALA A 31 -3.67 -11.24 15.66
C ALA A 31 -3.46 -10.46 14.34
N GLY A 32 -4.48 -9.77 13.85
CA GLY A 32 -4.43 -9.05 12.57
C GLY A 32 -4.46 -9.96 11.34
N ILE A 33 -4.74 -11.26 11.49
CA ILE A 33 -4.85 -12.20 10.38
C ILE A 33 -6.05 -11.81 9.53
N LEU A 34 -5.88 -11.78 8.21
CA LEU A 34 -6.90 -11.33 7.28
C LEU A 34 -8.06 -12.33 7.18
N VAL A 35 -9.29 -11.82 7.35
CA VAL A 35 -10.50 -12.48 6.87
C VAL A 35 -10.89 -11.85 5.52
N THR A 36 -11.01 -12.67 4.49
CA THR A 36 -11.28 -12.22 3.13
C THR A 36 -12.52 -11.34 3.02
N GLU A 37 -12.49 -10.37 2.11
CA GLU A 37 -13.64 -9.53 1.74
C GLU A 37 -14.82 -10.37 1.23
N GLY A 38 -14.55 -11.57 0.69
CA GLY A 38 -15.57 -12.53 0.28
C GLY A 38 -16.64 -12.80 1.33
N CYS A 39 -16.25 -12.84 2.63
CA CYS A 39 -17.24 -12.99 3.72
C CYS A 39 -18.34 -11.94 3.69
N ARG A 40 -17.96 -10.66 3.45
CA ARG A 40 -18.91 -9.55 3.33
C ARG A 40 -19.61 -9.56 1.96
N GLY A 41 -18.90 -9.99 0.93
CA GLY A 41 -19.43 -10.18 -0.42
C GLY A 41 -20.58 -11.20 -0.45
N ASP A 42 -20.41 -12.30 0.28
CA ASP A 42 -21.41 -13.37 0.40
C ASP A 42 -22.58 -13.02 1.35
N GLY A 43 -22.50 -11.88 2.03
CA GLY A 43 -23.58 -11.38 2.88
C GLY A 43 -23.26 -11.32 4.37
N GLY A 44 -22.01 -11.50 4.79
CA GLY A 44 -21.56 -11.33 6.17
C GLY A 44 -21.76 -9.89 6.67
N LEU A 45 -22.12 -9.72 7.93
CA LEU A 45 -22.52 -8.47 8.56
C LEU A 45 -21.50 -8.01 9.59
N LEU A 46 -21.31 -6.69 9.68
CA LEU A 46 -20.52 -6.06 10.75
C LEU A 46 -21.45 -5.62 11.90
N ARG A 47 -21.12 -6.06 13.13
CA ARG A 47 -21.90 -5.77 14.33
C ARG A 47 -21.04 -5.15 15.43
N ASP A 48 -21.66 -4.31 16.23
CA ASP A 48 -21.07 -3.70 17.41
C ASP A 48 -21.27 -4.55 18.69
N CYS A 49 -20.92 -4.00 19.86
CA CYS A 49 -21.04 -4.70 21.14
C CYS A 49 -22.49 -5.04 21.55
N ASP A 50 -23.47 -4.32 21.01
CA ASP A 50 -24.89 -4.57 21.24
C ASP A 50 -25.49 -5.56 20.21
N GLY A 51 -24.66 -6.07 19.29
CA GLY A 51 -25.10 -6.91 18.17
C GLY A 51 -25.75 -6.15 17.04
N HIS A 52 -25.77 -4.81 17.09
CA HIS A 52 -26.40 -3.96 16.08
C HIS A 52 -25.56 -3.94 14.79
N ARG A 53 -26.22 -4.10 13.64
CA ARG A 53 -25.64 -3.94 12.31
C ARG A 53 -25.56 -2.46 11.97
N PHE A 54 -24.42 -1.82 12.17
CA PHE A 54 -24.25 -0.37 12.09
C PHE A 54 -23.95 0.19 10.68
N MET A 55 -23.45 -0.63 9.76
CA MET A 55 -23.04 -0.15 8.43
C MET A 55 -24.18 0.50 7.64
N PRO A 56 -25.42 -0.02 7.63
CA PRO A 56 -26.54 0.64 6.95
C PRO A 56 -26.86 2.04 7.46
N ASP A 57 -26.59 2.35 8.73
CA ASP A 57 -26.86 3.66 9.32
C ASP A 57 -25.92 4.74 8.80
N VAL A 58 -24.68 4.38 8.45
CA VAL A 58 -23.62 5.30 8.08
C VAL A 58 -23.23 5.23 6.58
N GLU A 59 -23.48 4.09 5.94
CA GLU A 59 -23.24 3.85 4.51
C GLU A 59 -24.43 3.11 3.88
N PRO A 60 -25.59 3.78 3.72
CA PRO A 60 -26.85 3.11 3.34
C PRO A 60 -26.83 2.48 1.95
N GLU A 61 -26.04 3.03 1.01
CA GLU A 61 -25.98 2.54 -0.37
C GLU A 61 -25.19 1.23 -0.50
N LYS A 62 -23.95 1.22 0.00
CA LYS A 62 -23.00 0.10 -0.16
C LYS A 62 -22.85 -0.76 1.08
N LYS A 63 -23.21 -0.26 2.24
CA LYS A 63 -23.19 -0.97 3.51
C LYS A 63 -21.82 -1.63 3.75
N GLU A 64 -21.76 -2.90 4.05
CA GLU A 64 -20.52 -3.67 4.24
C GLU A 64 -19.65 -3.79 2.99
N LEU A 65 -20.19 -3.49 1.81
CA LEU A 65 -19.48 -3.50 0.52
C LEU A 65 -18.98 -2.10 0.12
N ALA A 66 -19.01 -1.12 1.00
CA ALA A 66 -18.31 0.12 0.83
C ALA A 66 -16.79 -0.14 0.69
N SER A 67 -16.04 0.81 0.10
CA SER A 67 -14.60 0.65 -0.07
C SER A 67 -13.89 0.44 1.28
N ARG A 68 -12.76 -0.26 1.26
CA ARG A 68 -12.04 -0.67 2.48
C ARG A 68 -11.69 0.47 3.41
N ASP A 69 -11.28 1.61 2.84
CA ASP A 69 -10.98 2.83 3.59
C ASP A 69 -12.22 3.37 4.30
N VAL A 70 -13.38 3.36 3.65
CA VAL A 70 -14.66 3.78 4.24
C VAL A 70 -15.07 2.84 5.36
N VAL A 71 -15.13 1.52 5.10
CA VAL A 71 -15.53 0.55 6.12
C VAL A 71 -14.61 0.61 7.33
N SER A 72 -13.29 0.69 7.12
CA SER A 72 -12.33 0.79 8.22
C SER A 72 -12.53 2.04 9.07
N ARG A 73 -12.80 3.20 8.45
CA ARG A 73 -13.13 4.43 9.19
C ARG A 73 -14.42 4.28 10.00
N ARG A 74 -15.49 3.74 9.40
CA ARG A 74 -16.77 3.54 10.14
C ARG A 74 -16.63 2.56 11.30
N MET A 75 -15.80 1.55 11.17
CA MET A 75 -15.50 0.62 12.27
C MET A 75 -14.77 1.32 13.42
N GLU A 76 -13.72 2.08 13.15
CA GLU A 76 -12.98 2.81 14.19
C GLU A 76 -13.85 3.93 14.81
N GLU A 77 -14.66 4.64 14.04
CA GLU A 77 -15.66 5.61 14.54
C GLU A 77 -16.63 4.91 15.50
N ARG A 78 -17.11 3.71 15.16
CA ARG A 78 -18.03 2.95 16.01
C ARG A 78 -17.39 2.55 17.33
N ILE A 79 -16.12 2.12 17.30
CA ILE A 79 -15.33 1.84 18.51
C ILE A 79 -15.15 3.13 19.34
N ALA A 80 -14.79 4.25 18.73
CA ALA A 80 -14.60 5.53 19.40
C ALA A 80 -15.89 6.06 20.06
N GLN A 81 -17.07 5.69 19.54
CA GLN A 81 -18.39 5.97 20.16
C GLN A 81 -18.69 5.08 21.39
N GLY A 82 -17.73 4.24 21.83
CA GLY A 82 -17.92 3.32 22.96
C GLY A 82 -18.75 2.09 22.61
N LYS A 83 -18.90 1.77 21.32
CA LYS A 83 -19.64 0.60 20.82
C LYS A 83 -18.72 -0.57 20.44
N GLY A 84 -17.44 -0.50 20.81
CA GLY A 84 -16.51 -1.62 20.72
C GLY A 84 -16.76 -2.68 21.79
N VAL A 85 -16.46 -3.93 21.44
CA VAL A 85 -16.46 -5.05 22.39
C VAL A 85 -15.13 -5.02 23.15
N LYS A 86 -15.19 -4.86 24.47
CA LYS A 86 -13.99 -4.78 25.31
C LYS A 86 -13.37 -6.16 25.53
N GLY A 87 -12.10 -6.29 25.24
CA GLY A 87 -11.32 -7.50 25.44
C GLY A 87 -9.98 -7.22 26.10
N ARG A 88 -9.25 -8.29 26.47
CA ARG A 88 -7.92 -8.21 27.13
C ARG A 88 -6.89 -7.40 26.33
N PHE A 89 -6.99 -7.43 25.01
CA PHE A 89 -6.01 -6.81 24.10
C PHE A 89 -6.51 -5.48 23.48
N GLY A 90 -7.64 -4.97 23.94
CA GLY A 90 -8.29 -3.77 23.44
C GLY A 90 -9.72 -4.01 22.96
N GLU A 91 -10.22 -3.12 22.13
CA GLU A 91 -11.59 -3.19 21.63
C GLU A 91 -11.64 -3.71 20.20
N HIS A 92 -12.72 -4.42 19.85
CA HIS A 92 -12.99 -4.97 18.53
C HIS A 92 -14.48 -4.87 18.18
N LEU A 93 -14.83 -5.26 16.98
CA LEU A 93 -16.21 -5.45 16.51
C LEU A 93 -16.39 -6.90 16.07
N TRP A 94 -17.61 -7.26 15.67
CA TRP A 94 -17.93 -8.60 15.22
C TRP A 94 -18.14 -8.66 13.70
N LEU A 95 -17.63 -9.70 13.07
CA LEU A 95 -18.03 -10.13 11.74
C LEU A 95 -18.93 -11.37 11.91
N ASP A 96 -20.20 -11.22 11.57
CA ASP A 96 -21.21 -12.28 11.61
C ASP A 96 -21.37 -12.90 10.22
N ILE A 97 -20.91 -14.13 10.06
CA ILE A 97 -21.12 -14.96 8.87
C ILE A 97 -22.01 -16.16 9.15
N THR A 98 -22.52 -16.32 10.38
CA THR A 98 -23.36 -17.46 10.78
C THR A 98 -24.61 -17.59 9.92
N LEU A 99 -25.12 -16.46 9.43
CA LEU A 99 -26.30 -16.39 8.56
C LEU A 99 -26.09 -17.03 7.15
N LEU A 100 -24.84 -17.27 6.75
CA LEU A 100 -24.53 -17.90 5.46
C LEU A 100 -24.74 -19.42 5.50
N GLY A 101 -24.83 -20.01 6.70
CA GLY A 101 -25.02 -21.41 6.94
C GLY A 101 -23.73 -22.25 6.86
N GLU A 102 -23.75 -23.36 7.60
CA GLU A 102 -22.56 -24.22 7.81
C GLU A 102 -21.97 -24.74 6.50
N HIS A 103 -22.83 -25.18 5.56
CA HIS A 103 -22.38 -25.72 4.28
C HIS A 103 -21.59 -24.66 3.49
N HIS A 104 -22.14 -23.43 3.35
CA HIS A 104 -21.48 -22.36 2.62
C HIS A 104 -20.14 -21.99 3.27
N ILE A 105 -20.10 -21.84 4.58
CA ILE A 105 -18.89 -21.47 5.31
C ILE A 105 -17.78 -22.51 5.13
N LYS A 106 -18.11 -23.80 5.27
CA LYS A 106 -17.11 -24.88 5.19
C LYS A 106 -16.62 -25.15 3.76
N HIS A 107 -17.40 -24.83 2.71
CA HIS A 107 -17.04 -25.09 1.32
C HIS A 107 -16.50 -23.84 0.62
N ASN A 108 -17.24 -22.73 0.65
CA ASN A 108 -16.89 -21.51 -0.09
C ASN A 108 -15.91 -20.61 0.69
N LEU A 109 -15.99 -20.64 2.03
CA LEU A 109 -15.13 -19.86 2.92
C LEU A 109 -14.23 -20.77 3.78
N ARG A 110 -13.79 -21.88 3.21
CA ARG A 110 -13.01 -22.91 3.91
C ARG A 110 -11.80 -22.35 4.63
N GLU A 111 -11.02 -21.48 3.99
CA GLU A 111 -9.84 -20.87 4.63
C GLU A 111 -10.22 -20.05 5.86
N VAL A 112 -11.35 -19.33 5.80
CA VAL A 112 -11.85 -18.55 6.93
C VAL A 112 -12.23 -19.47 8.08
N TYR A 113 -12.94 -20.57 7.77
CA TYR A 113 -13.28 -21.58 8.78
C TYR A 113 -12.04 -22.14 9.46
N GLU A 114 -11.04 -22.55 8.67
CA GLU A 114 -9.78 -23.12 9.17
C GLU A 114 -9.01 -22.11 10.02
N ILE A 115 -8.88 -20.87 9.56
CA ILE A 115 -8.20 -19.80 10.31
C ILE A 115 -8.91 -19.54 11.65
N CYS A 116 -10.22 -19.40 11.66
CA CYS A 116 -10.98 -19.17 12.89
C CYS A 116 -10.86 -20.35 13.85
N HIS A 117 -10.99 -21.58 13.34
CA HIS A 117 -10.91 -22.78 14.14
C HIS A 117 -9.53 -23.01 14.76
N TYR A 118 -8.46 -22.92 13.96
CA TYR A 118 -7.10 -23.26 14.42
C TYR A 118 -6.39 -22.11 15.16
N PHE A 119 -6.63 -20.86 14.82
CA PHE A 119 -5.93 -19.72 15.42
C PHE A 119 -6.74 -18.99 16.51
N LEU A 120 -8.07 -19.04 16.45
CA LEU A 120 -8.93 -18.41 17.48
C LEU A 120 -9.60 -19.41 18.40
N GLY A 121 -9.77 -20.67 17.99
CA GLY A 121 -10.63 -21.64 18.68
C GLY A 121 -12.11 -21.31 18.56
N VAL A 122 -12.51 -20.55 17.52
CA VAL A 122 -13.89 -20.10 17.25
C VAL A 122 -14.48 -20.92 16.12
N ASP A 123 -15.71 -21.39 16.25
CA ASP A 123 -16.47 -22.00 15.18
C ASP A 123 -17.33 -20.93 14.47
N PRO A 124 -16.88 -20.39 13.32
CA PRO A 124 -17.57 -19.29 12.65
C PRO A 124 -18.91 -19.68 12.04
N THR A 125 -19.31 -20.96 12.10
CA THR A 125 -20.66 -21.42 11.74
C THR A 125 -21.68 -21.16 12.86
N LYS A 126 -21.22 -20.85 14.10
CA LYS A 126 -22.03 -20.69 15.30
C LYS A 126 -21.73 -19.42 16.05
N GLU A 127 -20.51 -18.87 15.93
CA GLU A 127 -20.00 -17.76 16.70
C GLU A 127 -19.52 -16.64 15.77
N TRP A 128 -19.62 -15.41 16.21
CA TRP A 128 -19.12 -14.25 15.47
C TRP A 128 -17.61 -14.14 15.58
N ILE A 129 -16.97 -13.69 14.52
CA ILE A 129 -15.53 -13.53 14.43
C ILE A 129 -15.14 -12.14 14.98
N PRO A 130 -14.22 -12.05 15.99
CA PRO A 130 -13.72 -10.76 16.45
C PRO A 130 -12.83 -10.12 15.38
N VAL A 131 -13.19 -8.92 14.94
CA VAL A 131 -12.47 -8.21 13.88
C VAL A 131 -12.18 -6.76 14.23
N ARG A 132 -11.05 -6.26 13.76
CA ARG A 132 -10.69 -4.85 13.79
C ARG A 132 -9.90 -4.48 12.55
N PRO A 133 -9.99 -3.23 12.04
CA PRO A 133 -9.16 -2.79 10.95
C PRO A 133 -7.68 -3.00 11.23
N ALA A 134 -6.97 -3.64 10.29
CA ALA A 134 -5.54 -3.91 10.38
C ALA A 134 -4.82 -3.37 9.14
N MET A 135 -3.59 -2.86 9.32
CA MET A 135 -2.75 -2.45 8.19
C MET A 135 -2.53 -3.64 7.27
N HIS A 136 -2.75 -3.44 5.98
CA HIS A 136 -2.87 -4.55 5.03
C HIS A 136 -2.02 -4.38 3.77
N TYR A 137 -2.09 -3.21 3.11
CA TYR A 137 -1.47 -3.01 1.81
C TYR A 137 -0.88 -1.59 1.69
N THR A 138 0.31 -1.49 1.11
CA THR A 138 0.87 -0.19 0.73
C THR A 138 0.71 0.04 -0.77
N MET A 139 0.10 1.18 -1.16
CA MET A 139 0.09 1.63 -2.55
C MET A 139 1.35 2.41 -2.91
N GLY A 140 2.13 2.78 -1.89
CA GLY A 140 3.48 3.31 -2.05
C GLY A 140 4.51 2.21 -2.32
N GLY A 141 5.71 2.62 -2.72
CA GLY A 141 6.81 1.70 -3.03
C GLY A 141 7.89 2.36 -3.86
N VAL A 142 8.76 1.57 -4.47
CA VAL A 142 9.77 2.07 -5.40
C VAL A 142 9.08 2.78 -6.56
N ARG A 143 9.42 4.06 -6.79
CA ARG A 143 8.84 4.83 -7.88
C ARG A 143 9.34 4.31 -9.22
N THR A 144 8.44 3.72 -10.00
CA THR A 144 8.72 3.12 -11.30
C THR A 144 7.94 3.80 -12.42
N ASN A 145 8.38 3.58 -13.66
CA ASN A 145 7.62 3.86 -14.87
C ASN A 145 6.72 2.65 -15.23
N TYR A 146 6.06 2.68 -16.39
CA TYR A 146 5.20 1.61 -16.87
C TYR A 146 5.93 0.30 -17.23
N THR A 147 7.26 0.34 -17.40
CA THR A 147 8.07 -0.86 -17.61
C THR A 147 8.49 -1.53 -16.31
N GLY A 148 8.14 -0.95 -15.17
CA GLY A 148 8.60 -1.38 -13.84
C GLY A 148 10.00 -0.89 -13.49
N GLU A 149 10.69 -0.16 -14.37
CA GLU A 149 12.03 0.39 -14.09
C GLU A 149 11.94 1.63 -13.20
N SER A 150 12.85 1.76 -12.25
CA SER A 150 13.00 2.96 -11.43
C SER A 150 13.27 4.18 -12.31
N ARG A 151 12.62 5.30 -11.99
CA ARG A 151 12.79 6.55 -12.75
C ARG A 151 14.14 7.23 -12.54
N THR A 152 14.85 6.87 -11.49
CA THR A 152 16.07 7.56 -11.07
C THR A 152 17.28 6.64 -10.97
N LEU A 153 17.09 5.32 -10.94
CA LEU A 153 18.18 4.33 -10.89
C LEU A 153 17.99 3.29 -12.00
N LYS A 154 18.78 3.43 -13.09
CA LYS A 154 18.75 2.53 -14.23
C LYS A 154 19.08 1.08 -13.80
N GLY A 155 18.32 0.11 -14.33
CA GLY A 155 18.50 -1.31 -14.03
C GLY A 155 17.89 -1.77 -12.71
N LEU A 156 17.26 -0.90 -11.94
CA LEU A 156 16.43 -1.27 -10.79
C LEU A 156 14.97 -1.40 -11.25
N PHE A 157 14.38 -2.57 -11.05
CA PHE A 157 12.98 -2.83 -11.37
C PHE A 157 12.19 -3.21 -10.12
N ALA A 158 10.91 -2.88 -10.11
CA ALA A 158 9.96 -3.32 -9.09
C ALA A 158 8.58 -3.59 -9.72
N ALA A 159 7.89 -4.60 -9.20
CA ALA A 159 6.56 -5.02 -9.64
C ALA A 159 5.69 -5.39 -8.45
N GLY A 160 4.36 -5.34 -8.61
CA GLY A 160 3.40 -5.61 -7.54
C GLY A 160 3.49 -4.58 -6.41
N GLU A 161 3.16 -4.98 -5.18
CA GLU A 161 3.13 -4.11 -4.00
C GLU A 161 4.46 -3.40 -3.69
N ALA A 162 5.60 -3.89 -4.21
CA ALA A 162 6.90 -3.24 -4.04
C ALA A 162 7.06 -1.98 -4.89
N SER A 163 6.23 -1.80 -5.93
CA SER A 163 6.30 -0.70 -6.88
C SER A 163 5.25 0.38 -6.60
N CYS A 164 5.57 1.61 -7.01
CA CYS A 164 4.64 2.73 -7.05
C CYS A 164 4.54 3.28 -8.48
N TRP A 165 3.56 2.82 -9.23
CA TRP A 165 3.23 3.24 -10.59
C TRP A 165 1.77 3.69 -10.75
N ASP A 166 1.10 3.96 -9.61
CA ASP A 166 -0.23 4.55 -9.46
C ASP A 166 -1.41 3.67 -9.87
N MET A 167 -1.21 2.37 -10.12
CA MET A 167 -2.29 1.47 -10.54
C MET A 167 -3.48 1.46 -9.57
N HIS A 168 -3.21 1.60 -8.27
CA HIS A 168 -4.23 1.55 -7.23
C HIS A 168 -4.63 2.93 -6.67
N GLY A 169 -3.95 4.00 -7.06
CA GLY A 169 -4.14 5.31 -6.46
C GLY A 169 -3.90 5.27 -4.95
N PHE A 170 -4.86 5.77 -4.16
CA PHE A 170 -4.77 5.80 -2.69
C PHE A 170 -5.70 4.79 -2.00
N ASN A 171 -6.32 3.87 -2.76
CA ASN A 171 -7.13 2.78 -2.18
C ASN A 171 -7.30 1.63 -3.18
N ARG A 172 -6.61 0.53 -2.92
CA ARG A 172 -6.66 -0.67 -3.76
C ARG A 172 -8.00 -1.40 -3.60
N LEU A 173 -8.59 -1.82 -4.71
CA LEU A 173 -9.78 -2.67 -4.74
C LEU A 173 -9.45 -4.13 -4.42
N GLY A 174 -10.42 -4.86 -3.88
CA GLY A 174 -10.30 -6.28 -3.55
C GLY A 174 -9.87 -7.11 -4.76
N GLY A 175 -9.03 -8.13 -4.53
CA GLY A 175 -8.50 -9.01 -5.58
C GLY A 175 -7.35 -8.44 -6.41
N ASN A 176 -7.26 -7.13 -6.57
CA ASN A 176 -6.30 -6.50 -7.49
C ASN A 176 -4.83 -6.61 -7.06
N SER A 177 -4.52 -6.94 -5.80
CA SER A 177 -3.13 -7.17 -5.37
C SER A 177 -2.53 -8.40 -6.06
N VAL A 178 -3.25 -9.51 -6.04
CA VAL A 178 -2.77 -10.75 -6.67
C VAL A 178 -2.75 -10.60 -8.19
N ALA A 179 -3.80 -9.99 -8.77
CA ALA A 179 -3.86 -9.72 -10.20
C ALA A 179 -2.66 -8.87 -10.65
N GLU A 180 -2.36 -7.78 -9.94
CA GLU A 180 -1.19 -6.93 -10.21
C GLU A 180 0.11 -7.72 -10.07
N THR A 181 0.29 -8.46 -8.98
CA THR A 181 1.53 -9.21 -8.73
C THR A 181 1.84 -10.18 -9.88
N VAL A 182 0.82 -10.90 -10.38
CA VAL A 182 0.98 -11.86 -11.47
C VAL A 182 1.20 -11.14 -12.81
N VAL A 183 0.31 -10.21 -13.16
CA VAL A 183 0.34 -9.52 -14.47
C VAL A 183 1.53 -8.59 -14.57
N ALA A 184 1.77 -7.75 -13.56
CA ALA A 184 2.93 -6.87 -13.56
C ALA A 184 4.24 -7.64 -13.49
N GLY A 185 4.29 -8.73 -12.70
CA GLY A 185 5.46 -9.61 -12.65
C GLY A 185 5.81 -10.18 -14.03
N MET A 186 4.82 -10.62 -14.77
CA MET A 186 4.99 -11.12 -16.15
C MET A 186 5.46 -10.01 -17.10
N ILE A 187 4.80 -8.87 -17.11
CA ILE A 187 5.11 -7.74 -18.02
C ILE A 187 6.50 -7.17 -17.71
N VAL A 188 6.79 -6.92 -16.43
CA VAL A 188 8.10 -6.39 -15.99
C VAL A 188 9.22 -7.38 -16.26
N GLY A 189 8.96 -8.69 -16.12
CA GLY A 189 9.92 -9.74 -16.49
C GLY A 189 10.35 -9.68 -17.95
N GLU A 190 9.40 -9.44 -18.87
CA GLU A 190 9.68 -9.24 -20.28
C GLU A 190 10.48 -7.95 -20.55
N PHE A 191 10.15 -6.86 -19.84
CA PHE A 191 10.95 -5.63 -19.97
C PHE A 191 12.37 -5.77 -19.39
N ILE A 192 12.56 -6.55 -18.35
CA ILE A 192 13.90 -6.89 -17.81
C ILE A 192 14.68 -7.67 -18.86
N ALA A 193 14.07 -8.65 -19.53
CA ALA A 193 14.72 -9.38 -20.61
C ALA A 193 15.13 -8.44 -21.75
N ASP A 194 14.22 -7.58 -22.20
CA ASP A 194 14.53 -6.56 -23.23
C ASP A 194 15.63 -5.57 -22.80
N PHE A 195 15.73 -5.31 -21.49
CA PHE A 195 16.81 -4.47 -20.93
C PHE A 195 18.15 -5.20 -20.99
N CYS A 196 18.19 -6.49 -20.60
CA CYS A 196 19.42 -7.29 -20.59
C CYS A 196 19.95 -7.61 -21.98
N ASP A 197 19.06 -7.73 -22.97
CA ASP A 197 19.43 -8.00 -24.36
C ASP A 197 20.14 -6.82 -25.06
N LYS A 198 20.11 -5.63 -24.45
CA LYS A 198 20.77 -4.44 -25.01
C LYS A 198 22.24 -4.38 -24.59
N PRO A 199 23.19 -4.40 -25.54
CA PRO A 199 24.63 -4.38 -25.22
C PRO A 199 25.06 -3.19 -24.35
N GLU A 200 24.43 -2.01 -24.54
CA GLU A 200 24.71 -0.82 -23.74
C GLU A 200 24.31 -0.92 -22.27
N ASN A 201 23.54 -1.93 -21.88
CA ASN A 201 23.15 -2.22 -20.51
C ASN A 201 24.07 -3.29 -19.86
N GLY A 202 24.91 -3.96 -20.64
CA GLY A 202 25.95 -4.82 -20.13
C GLY A 202 26.99 -3.98 -19.39
N ILE A 203 27.12 -4.22 -18.09
CA ILE A 203 28.11 -3.50 -17.26
C ILE A 203 29.11 -4.53 -16.75
N ASP A 204 30.38 -4.31 -17.07
CA ASP A 204 31.48 -5.02 -16.44
C ASP A 204 31.70 -4.37 -15.05
N ILE A 205 31.18 -5.02 -14.00
CA ILE A 205 31.28 -4.50 -12.63
C ILE A 205 32.69 -4.85 -12.10
N PRO A 206 33.53 -3.85 -11.79
CA PRO A 206 34.82 -4.10 -11.19
C PRO A 206 34.67 -4.90 -9.89
N THR A 207 35.43 -5.96 -9.75
CA THR A 207 35.37 -6.84 -8.55
C THR A 207 35.62 -6.04 -7.26
N SER A 208 36.44 -4.98 -7.31
CA SER A 208 36.67 -4.07 -6.19
C SER A 208 35.37 -3.45 -5.65
N LEU A 209 34.44 -3.02 -6.52
CA LEU A 209 33.17 -2.44 -6.08
C LEU A 209 32.29 -3.44 -5.30
N ILE A 210 32.37 -4.72 -5.68
CA ILE A 210 31.66 -5.80 -4.96
C ILE A 210 32.25 -5.96 -3.55
N TYR A 211 33.58 -6.01 -3.44
CA TYR A 211 34.24 -6.11 -2.15
C TYR A 211 34.03 -4.87 -1.28
N ASP A 212 34.07 -3.67 -1.85
CA ASP A 212 33.80 -2.41 -1.13
C ASP A 212 32.37 -2.38 -0.60
N ALA A 213 31.39 -2.80 -1.40
CA ALA A 213 30.00 -2.89 -0.96
C ALA A 213 29.82 -3.94 0.15
N ALA A 214 30.44 -5.10 0.03
CA ALA A 214 30.41 -6.14 1.06
C ALA A 214 31.06 -5.65 2.36
N ALA A 215 32.22 -4.99 2.27
CA ALA A 215 32.91 -4.41 3.43
C ALA A 215 32.05 -3.35 4.15
N LYS A 216 31.30 -2.52 3.42
CA LYS A 216 30.34 -1.54 3.97
C LYS A 216 29.22 -2.22 4.77
N VAL A 217 28.65 -3.27 4.22
CA VAL A 217 27.60 -4.04 4.92
C VAL A 217 28.19 -4.71 6.15
N GLN A 218 29.37 -5.33 6.04
CA GLN A 218 30.05 -5.95 7.17
C GLN A 218 30.33 -4.93 8.28
N ALA A 219 30.86 -3.76 7.95
CA ALA A 219 31.12 -2.69 8.93
C ALA A 219 29.83 -2.25 9.66
N THR A 220 28.70 -2.21 8.96
CA THR A 220 27.39 -1.92 9.56
C THR A 220 26.98 -3.01 10.56
N LEU A 221 27.16 -4.28 10.23
CA LEU A 221 26.85 -5.40 11.11
C LEU A 221 27.79 -5.44 12.31
N ASP A 222 29.08 -5.24 12.09
CA ASP A 222 30.11 -5.16 13.15
C ASP A 222 29.84 -4.00 14.10
N GLY A 223 29.28 -2.90 13.58
CA GLY A 223 28.84 -1.76 14.38
C GLY A 223 27.77 -2.13 15.42
N PHE A 224 26.92 -3.12 15.19
CA PHE A 224 26.00 -3.64 16.21
C PHE A 224 26.72 -4.58 17.21
N LEU A 225 27.63 -5.44 16.71
CA LEU A 225 28.33 -6.43 17.52
C LEU A 225 29.34 -5.83 18.49
N HIS A 226 29.94 -4.70 18.13
CA HIS A 226 30.91 -3.97 18.96
C HIS A 226 30.29 -2.77 19.69
N ASN A 227 28.96 -2.60 19.60
CA ASN A 227 28.28 -1.50 20.26
C ASN A 227 28.26 -1.69 21.79
N THR A 228 28.54 -0.62 22.53
CA THR A 228 28.51 -0.61 23.99
C THR A 228 27.34 0.20 24.55
N GLY A 229 26.38 0.57 23.70
CA GLY A 229 25.19 1.28 24.07
C GLY A 229 24.24 0.47 24.95
N ASN A 230 23.10 1.07 25.28
CA ASN A 230 22.12 0.49 26.19
C ASN A 230 20.69 0.45 25.61
N GLU A 231 20.54 0.72 24.32
CA GLU A 231 19.24 0.68 23.66
C GLU A 231 18.85 -0.75 23.27
N ASP A 232 17.54 -0.97 23.15
CA ASP A 232 16.96 -2.27 22.87
C ASP A 232 16.13 -2.20 21.58
N ALA A 233 16.52 -3.00 20.58
CA ALA A 233 15.85 -3.01 19.27
C ALA A 233 14.37 -3.42 19.36
N ALA A 234 14.00 -4.31 20.30
CA ALA A 234 12.62 -4.73 20.48
C ALA A 234 11.75 -3.60 21.06
N LYS A 235 12.29 -2.85 22.03
CA LYS A 235 11.62 -1.69 22.60
C LYS A 235 11.47 -0.56 21.57
N ILE A 236 12.52 -0.29 20.79
CA ILE A 236 12.49 0.69 19.70
C ILE A 236 11.40 0.32 18.69
N ARG A 237 11.36 -0.94 18.26
CA ARG A 237 10.34 -1.42 17.31
C ARG A 237 8.93 -1.35 17.90
N ALA A 238 8.73 -1.75 19.14
CA ALA A 238 7.43 -1.66 19.81
C ALA A 238 6.94 -0.21 19.88
N ARG A 239 7.83 0.73 20.25
CA ARG A 239 7.49 2.16 20.27
C ARG A 239 7.19 2.71 18.89
N MET A 240 7.96 2.34 17.86
CA MET A 240 7.66 2.69 16.46
C MET A 240 6.26 2.22 16.05
N GLN A 241 5.89 0.97 16.37
CA GLN A 241 4.58 0.43 16.06
C GLN A 241 3.46 1.20 16.76
N GLU A 242 3.65 1.56 18.04
CA GLU A 242 2.70 2.36 18.79
C GLU A 242 2.50 3.75 18.16
N ILE A 243 3.58 4.46 17.82
CA ILE A 243 3.53 5.77 17.16
C ILE A 243 2.81 5.68 15.83
N MET A 244 3.18 4.71 14.99
CA MET A 244 2.58 4.53 13.66
C MET A 244 1.08 4.21 13.77
N THR A 245 0.68 3.38 14.73
CA THR A 245 -0.74 3.02 14.91
C THR A 245 -1.56 4.20 15.43
N SER A 246 -1.05 4.91 16.44
CA SER A 246 -1.82 5.96 17.12
C SER A 246 -1.84 7.30 16.36
N LYS A 247 -0.77 7.63 15.63
CA LYS A 247 -0.60 8.96 15.01
C LYS A 247 -0.62 8.97 13.47
N ILE A 248 -0.30 7.83 12.84
CA ILE A 248 -0.23 7.67 11.37
C ILE A 248 -1.25 6.62 10.89
N GLY A 249 -2.20 6.25 11.75
CA GLY A 249 -3.22 5.25 11.49
C GLY A 249 -4.31 5.69 10.50
N ILE A 250 -5.54 5.25 10.77
CA ILE A 250 -6.71 5.52 9.90
C ILE A 250 -7.12 7.00 9.96
N PHE A 251 -7.15 7.58 11.16
CA PHE A 251 -7.41 9.00 11.38
C PHE A 251 -6.10 9.73 11.62
N ARG A 252 -5.89 10.83 10.91
CA ARG A 252 -4.63 11.59 10.93
C ARG A 252 -4.89 13.05 11.22
N ARG A 253 -4.08 13.63 12.09
CA ARG A 253 -4.09 15.08 12.42
C ARG A 253 -2.69 15.64 12.23
N GLY A 254 -2.58 16.89 11.79
CA GLY A 254 -1.29 17.54 11.52
C GLY A 254 -0.34 17.47 12.69
N GLU A 255 -0.78 17.92 13.87
CA GLU A 255 0.02 17.96 15.11
C GLU A 255 0.52 16.56 15.53
N ASP A 256 -0.35 15.54 15.44
CA ASP A 256 -0.01 14.17 15.78
C ASP A 256 1.06 13.60 14.84
N MET A 257 0.93 13.89 13.53
CA MET A 257 1.88 13.43 12.53
C MET A 257 3.23 14.12 12.63
N GLU A 258 3.26 15.43 12.91
CA GLU A 258 4.50 16.20 13.15
C GLU A 258 5.23 15.67 14.39
N SER A 259 4.48 15.40 15.46
CA SER A 259 5.02 14.76 16.67
C SER A 259 5.54 13.35 16.34
N ALA A 260 4.83 12.56 15.53
CA ALA A 260 5.27 11.23 15.12
C ALA A 260 6.59 11.27 14.34
N VAL A 261 6.77 12.22 13.43
CA VAL A 261 8.02 12.40 12.68
C VAL A 261 9.18 12.64 13.62
N SER A 262 9.03 13.54 14.60
CA SER A 262 10.08 13.82 15.59
C SER A 262 10.42 12.60 16.44
N GLU A 263 9.42 11.89 16.94
CA GLU A 263 9.63 10.68 17.76
C GLU A 263 10.27 9.55 16.95
N LEU A 264 9.87 9.33 15.69
CA LEU A 264 10.45 8.31 14.82
C LEU A 264 11.90 8.65 14.46
N GLU A 265 12.23 9.92 14.25
CA GLU A 265 13.59 10.37 14.03
C GLU A 265 14.48 10.09 15.25
N ASP A 266 13.98 10.35 16.46
CA ASP A 266 14.69 10.04 17.69
C ASP A 266 14.90 8.54 17.88
N LEU A 267 13.88 7.71 17.54
CA LEU A 267 14.03 6.27 17.54
C LEU A 267 15.07 5.79 16.52
N LEU A 268 15.15 6.42 15.35
CA LEU A 268 16.18 6.09 14.36
C LEU A 268 17.58 6.38 14.93
N LYS A 269 17.79 7.53 15.56
CA LYS A 269 19.05 7.88 16.25
C LYS A 269 19.40 6.85 17.32
N LYS A 270 18.44 6.38 18.10
CA LYS A 270 18.62 5.34 19.12
C LYS A 270 19.09 4.00 18.56
N THR A 271 18.73 3.66 17.32
CA THR A 271 19.21 2.40 16.70
C THR A 271 20.72 2.32 16.53
N TYR A 272 21.43 3.45 16.57
CA TYR A 272 22.90 3.48 16.53
C TYR A 272 23.56 3.14 17.88
N ASN A 273 22.76 3.05 18.96
CA ASN A 273 23.20 2.69 20.31
C ASN A 273 22.69 1.31 20.76
N VAL A 274 22.28 0.47 19.81
CA VAL A 274 21.79 -0.89 20.07
C VAL A 274 22.94 -1.87 20.05
N PRO A 275 23.34 -2.46 21.20
CA PRO A 275 24.31 -3.55 21.25
C PRO A 275 23.64 -4.87 20.86
N VAL A 276 24.36 -5.73 20.16
CA VAL A 276 23.94 -7.10 19.86
C VAL A 276 25.05 -8.08 20.29
N LYS A 277 24.65 -9.10 21.04
CA LYS A 277 25.60 -10.13 21.47
C LYS A 277 26.04 -11.00 20.29
N TYR A 278 27.34 -11.23 20.20
CA TYR A 278 27.86 -12.19 19.23
C TYR A 278 27.32 -13.61 19.50
N GLN A 279 26.85 -14.25 18.45
CA GLN A 279 26.45 -15.65 18.46
C GLN A 279 27.06 -16.35 17.25
N PRO A 280 27.68 -17.52 17.38
CA PRO A 280 28.18 -18.27 16.24
C PRO A 280 27.02 -18.79 15.38
N GLY A 281 27.16 -18.73 14.07
CA GLY A 281 26.13 -19.12 13.11
C GLY A 281 25.06 -18.02 12.89
N ALA A 282 23.79 -18.41 12.78
CA ALA A 282 22.70 -17.49 12.55
C ALA A 282 22.38 -16.64 13.81
N ASN A 283 22.54 -15.32 13.68
CA ASN A 283 22.21 -14.38 14.76
C ASN A 283 20.91 -13.64 14.44
N SER A 284 19.80 -14.11 15.02
CA SER A 284 18.47 -13.53 14.81
C SER A 284 18.34 -12.12 15.41
N GLU A 285 19.03 -11.84 16.52
CA GLU A 285 19.03 -10.53 17.17
C GLU A 285 19.71 -9.48 16.27
N LEU A 286 20.82 -9.82 15.64
CA LEU A 286 21.51 -8.96 14.67
C LEU A 286 20.61 -8.62 13.49
N THR A 287 19.95 -9.64 12.93
CA THR A 287 18.99 -9.46 11.83
C THR A 287 17.81 -8.57 12.27
N TYR A 288 17.34 -8.74 13.47
CA TYR A 288 16.24 -7.97 14.03
C TYR A 288 16.62 -6.49 14.20
N ALA A 289 17.77 -6.21 14.82
CA ALA A 289 18.28 -4.85 15.01
C ALA A 289 18.52 -4.12 13.66
N TYR A 290 19.17 -4.81 12.73
CA TYR A 290 19.42 -4.28 11.38
C TYR A 290 18.13 -3.94 10.63
N ARG A 291 17.12 -4.83 10.68
CA ARG A 291 15.82 -4.60 10.06
C ARG A 291 15.04 -3.47 10.74
N THR A 292 15.13 -3.34 12.07
CA THR A 292 14.44 -2.26 12.81
C THR A 292 14.91 -0.88 12.34
N ARG A 293 16.21 -0.69 12.12
CA ARG A 293 16.76 0.56 11.56
C ARG A 293 16.18 0.86 10.16
N LYS A 294 16.08 -0.15 9.29
CA LYS A 294 15.50 0.00 7.94
C LYS A 294 14.00 0.29 7.99
N MET A 295 13.27 -0.35 8.91
CA MET A 295 11.84 -0.10 9.11
C MET A 295 11.56 1.34 9.52
N LEU A 296 12.40 1.93 10.39
CA LEU A 296 12.27 3.33 10.81
C LEU A 296 12.45 4.31 9.64
N LYS A 297 13.40 4.06 8.73
CA LYS A 297 13.55 4.88 7.53
C LYS A 297 12.29 4.87 6.65
N VAL A 298 11.68 3.70 6.47
CA VAL A 298 10.41 3.56 5.72
C VAL A 298 9.26 4.23 6.47
N ALA A 299 9.18 4.05 7.80
CA ALA A 299 8.17 4.70 8.63
C ALA A 299 8.26 6.24 8.57
N LEU A 300 9.48 6.79 8.56
CA LEU A 300 9.72 8.23 8.39
C LEU A 300 9.27 8.75 7.01
N CYS A 301 9.48 7.96 5.93
CA CYS A 301 8.94 8.32 4.62
C CYS A 301 7.40 8.39 4.65
N THR A 302 6.76 7.43 5.32
CA THR A 302 5.31 7.37 5.48
C THR A 302 4.79 8.55 6.32
N ALA A 303 5.38 8.80 7.48
CA ALA A 303 4.92 9.82 8.42
C ALA A 303 5.12 11.23 7.84
N LEU A 304 6.28 11.51 7.27
CA LEU A 304 6.58 12.81 6.68
C LEU A 304 5.72 13.08 5.43
N GLY A 305 5.51 12.06 4.57
CA GLY A 305 4.61 12.16 3.42
C GLY A 305 3.16 12.44 3.85
N ALA A 306 2.68 11.76 4.90
CA ALA A 306 1.35 11.97 5.46
C ALA A 306 1.17 13.38 6.05
N ALA A 307 2.15 13.86 6.82
CA ALA A 307 2.12 15.22 7.39
C ALA A 307 2.13 16.30 6.31
N ALA A 308 2.89 16.10 5.23
CA ALA A 308 3.00 17.05 4.14
C ALA A 308 1.74 17.14 3.27
N ARG A 309 0.99 16.05 3.07
CA ARG A 309 -0.22 16.01 2.22
C ARG A 309 -1.43 16.59 2.92
N LYS A 310 -1.84 17.80 2.53
CA LYS A 310 -2.94 18.57 3.15
C LYS A 310 -4.27 18.35 2.41
N GLU A 311 -4.69 17.12 2.31
CA GLU A 311 -5.98 16.69 1.76
C GLU A 311 -6.39 15.34 2.35
N SER A 312 -7.60 14.87 2.04
CA SER A 312 -8.01 13.48 2.25
C SER A 312 -8.24 12.81 0.91
N ARG A 313 -7.59 11.63 0.68
CA ARG A 313 -7.69 10.86 -0.56
C ARG A 313 -7.62 9.37 -0.27
N GLY A 314 -8.70 8.63 -0.53
CA GLY A 314 -8.76 7.19 -0.29
C GLY A 314 -8.38 6.84 1.15
N ALA A 315 -7.37 5.99 1.31
CA ALA A 315 -6.90 5.55 2.63
C ALA A 315 -6.17 6.64 3.44
N HIS A 316 -5.69 7.71 2.79
CA HIS A 316 -5.13 8.86 3.50
C HIS A 316 -6.25 9.80 3.93
N PHE A 317 -6.65 9.74 5.19
CA PHE A 317 -7.71 10.59 5.74
C PHE A 317 -7.17 11.54 6.81
N ARG A 318 -7.35 12.83 6.56
CA ARG A 318 -6.96 13.94 7.43
C ARG A 318 -8.21 14.55 8.08
N GLU A 319 -8.30 14.55 9.40
CA GLU A 319 -9.42 15.21 10.10
C GLU A 319 -9.37 16.73 9.96
N ASP A 320 -8.16 17.28 9.86
CA ASP A 320 -7.91 18.73 9.64
C ASP A 320 -8.02 19.18 8.18
N TYR A 321 -7.98 18.22 7.22
CA TYR A 321 -8.17 18.45 5.78
C TYR A 321 -9.08 17.35 5.18
N PRO A 322 -10.37 17.30 5.53
CA PRO A 322 -11.24 16.16 5.19
C PRO A 322 -11.67 16.08 3.72
N VAL A 323 -11.34 17.09 2.92
CA VAL A 323 -11.74 17.21 1.52
C VAL A 323 -10.61 16.77 0.60
N ARG A 324 -10.95 16.04 -0.49
CA ARG A 324 -10.00 15.74 -1.57
C ARG A 324 -9.73 17.00 -2.39
N ASP A 325 -8.48 17.27 -2.69
CA ASP A 325 -8.06 18.47 -3.42
C ASP A 325 -7.28 18.12 -4.69
N ASP A 326 -8.00 17.90 -5.78
CA ASP A 326 -7.40 17.58 -7.08
C ASP A 326 -6.66 18.76 -7.71
N LYS A 327 -7.01 20.00 -7.32
CA LYS A 327 -6.36 21.20 -7.82
C LYS A 327 -4.92 21.32 -7.35
N HIS A 328 -4.65 21.03 -6.08
CA HIS A 328 -3.33 21.25 -5.48
C HIS A 328 -2.58 19.94 -5.17
N TRP A 329 -3.30 18.80 -5.03
CA TRP A 329 -2.75 17.54 -4.58
C TRP A 329 -2.87 16.38 -5.58
N LEU A 330 -3.23 16.67 -6.85
CA LEU A 330 -3.14 15.65 -7.90
C LEU A 330 -1.68 15.43 -8.30
N LYS A 331 -0.91 14.94 -7.34
CA LYS A 331 0.54 14.71 -7.45
C LYS A 331 0.99 13.57 -6.55
N ARG A 332 2.10 12.96 -6.91
CA ARG A 332 2.80 11.96 -6.09
C ARG A 332 3.72 12.66 -5.11
N THR A 333 3.77 12.12 -3.91
CA THR A 333 4.82 12.43 -2.94
C THR A 333 6.02 11.54 -3.23
N ILE A 334 7.19 12.11 -3.37
CA ILE A 334 8.44 11.40 -3.67
C ILE A 334 9.39 11.58 -2.49
N ALA A 335 9.82 10.47 -1.89
CA ALA A 335 10.79 10.45 -0.81
C ALA A 335 12.16 9.96 -1.31
N THR A 336 13.22 10.67 -0.95
CA THR A 336 14.61 10.35 -1.28
C THR A 336 15.45 10.38 -0.01
N TRP A 337 16.37 9.43 0.14
CA TRP A 337 17.34 9.40 1.23
C TRP A 337 18.73 9.68 0.67
N LYS A 338 19.13 10.94 0.63
CA LYS A 338 20.29 11.38 -0.18
C LYS A 338 21.63 10.94 0.39
N ASN A 339 21.77 10.98 1.72
CA ASN A 339 23.02 10.64 2.38
C ASN A 339 22.78 9.60 3.47
N GLU A 340 23.77 8.77 3.71
CA GLU A 340 23.71 7.71 4.73
C GLU A 340 23.44 8.26 6.15
N ASN A 341 23.99 9.46 6.44
CA ASN A 341 23.88 10.11 7.73
C ASN A 341 22.61 10.98 7.90
N ASP A 342 21.77 11.05 6.87
CA ASP A 342 20.50 11.75 6.98
C ASP A 342 19.59 11.02 7.99
N THR A 343 18.86 11.79 8.78
CA THR A 343 17.88 11.25 9.74
C THR A 343 16.45 11.39 9.26
N LEU A 344 16.23 12.17 8.21
CA LEU A 344 14.94 12.39 7.56
C LEU A 344 15.05 12.25 6.05
N PRO A 345 13.99 11.75 5.37
CA PRO A 345 13.94 11.78 3.90
C PRO A 345 13.73 13.21 3.40
N THR A 346 14.25 13.50 2.21
CA THR A 346 13.86 14.69 1.46
C THR A 346 12.60 14.40 0.65
N LEU A 347 11.56 15.25 0.78
CA LEU A 347 10.36 15.16 -0.04
C LEU A 347 10.44 16.05 -1.27
N SER A 348 9.91 15.54 -2.36
CA SER A 348 9.59 16.28 -3.59
C SER A 348 8.26 15.80 -4.15
N TYR A 349 7.77 16.43 -5.21
CA TYR A 349 6.48 16.11 -5.79
C TYR A 349 6.56 15.92 -7.30
N GLU A 350 5.78 14.97 -7.81
CA GLU A 350 5.62 14.70 -9.23
C GLU A 350 4.14 14.88 -9.59
N ASN A 351 3.82 15.84 -10.43
CA ASN A 351 2.44 16.07 -10.88
C ASN A 351 1.93 14.89 -11.72
N LEU A 352 0.67 14.55 -11.55
CA LEU A 352 -0.02 13.62 -12.44
C LEU A 352 -0.43 14.35 -13.71
N ASP A 353 -0.07 13.76 -14.86
CA ASP A 353 -0.50 14.25 -16.16
C ASP A 353 -1.88 13.66 -16.50
N ILE A 354 -2.93 14.46 -16.27
CA ILE A 354 -4.31 14.05 -16.54
C ILE A 354 -4.65 14.07 -18.04
N SER A 355 -3.82 14.67 -18.87
CA SER A 355 -4.03 14.71 -20.32
C SER A 355 -3.95 13.34 -20.99
N LYS A 356 -3.31 12.39 -20.32
CA LYS A 356 -3.15 11.00 -20.75
C LYS A 356 -4.05 10.00 -20.04
N MET A 357 -4.95 10.44 -19.18
CA MET A 357 -5.87 9.57 -18.47
C MET A 357 -7.11 9.28 -19.30
N GLU A 358 -7.53 8.02 -19.34
CA GLU A 358 -8.78 7.60 -19.96
C GLU A 358 -9.99 8.22 -19.27
N LEU A 359 -9.97 8.25 -17.94
CA LEU A 359 -11.01 8.88 -17.13
C LEU A 359 -10.39 9.98 -16.28
N PRO A 360 -10.84 11.25 -16.43
CA PRO A 360 -10.35 12.36 -15.64
C PRO A 360 -10.57 12.15 -14.13
N PRO A 361 -9.70 12.72 -13.29
CA PRO A 361 -9.93 12.78 -11.85
C PRO A 361 -11.29 13.42 -11.54
N GLY A 362 -11.92 13.02 -10.44
CA GLY A 362 -13.23 13.53 -10.05
C GLY A 362 -14.40 12.64 -10.48
N TRP A 363 -14.31 11.97 -11.59
CA TRP A 363 -15.36 11.09 -12.11
C TRP A 363 -15.58 9.82 -11.27
N ARG A 364 -14.57 9.40 -10.54
CA ARG A 364 -14.59 8.21 -9.68
C ARG A 364 -14.73 8.60 -8.21
N GLY A 365 -15.76 9.39 -7.92
CA GLY A 365 -16.00 9.94 -6.58
C GLY A 365 -16.48 8.95 -5.54
N TYR A 366 -16.32 7.64 -5.72
CA TYR A 366 -16.69 6.69 -4.70
C TYR A 366 -15.86 6.91 -3.43
N GLY A 367 -16.54 7.23 -2.33
CA GLY A 367 -15.91 7.56 -1.06
C GLY A 367 -15.48 9.02 -0.86
N ALA A 368 -15.44 9.83 -1.92
CA ALA A 368 -15.20 11.29 -1.82
C ALA A 368 -16.38 12.07 -2.41
N LYS A 369 -17.37 12.38 -1.59
CA LYS A 369 -18.54 13.17 -2.01
C LYS A 369 -18.22 14.65 -2.23
N ASN A 370 -17.17 15.16 -1.56
CA ASN A 370 -16.72 16.54 -1.65
C ASN A 370 -15.26 16.58 -2.08
N TYR A 371 -14.95 17.33 -3.12
CA TYR A 371 -13.58 17.53 -3.62
C TYR A 371 -13.44 18.90 -4.30
N ILE A 372 -12.20 19.39 -4.34
CA ILE A 372 -11.81 20.57 -5.12
C ILE A 372 -11.31 20.06 -6.47
N ASP A 373 -12.07 20.35 -7.53
CA ASP A 373 -11.80 19.82 -8.87
C ASP A 373 -10.59 20.49 -9.54
N ASN A 374 -9.91 19.71 -10.38
CA ASN A 374 -8.87 20.24 -11.25
C ASN A 374 -9.53 20.94 -12.45
N PRO A 375 -9.18 22.20 -12.76
CA PRO A 375 -9.79 22.94 -13.86
C PRO A 375 -9.55 22.33 -15.25
N GLU A 376 -8.53 21.46 -15.40
CA GLU A 376 -8.26 20.74 -16.66
C GLU A 376 -9.18 19.51 -16.83
N THR A 377 -9.86 19.05 -15.79
CA THR A 377 -10.71 17.84 -15.84
C THR A 377 -11.84 17.96 -16.86
N PRO A 378 -12.66 19.06 -16.89
CA PRO A 378 -13.73 19.20 -17.87
C PRO A 378 -13.23 19.28 -19.30
N LYS A 379 -12.07 19.90 -19.51
CA LYS A 379 -11.43 20.01 -20.85
C LYS A 379 -11.01 18.63 -21.35
N ARG A 380 -10.31 17.85 -20.52
CA ARG A 380 -9.92 16.48 -20.87
C ARG A 380 -11.12 15.58 -21.13
N GLN A 381 -12.20 15.71 -20.35
CA GLN A 381 -13.42 14.96 -20.58
C GLN A 381 -14.01 15.27 -21.97
N ALA A 382 -14.11 16.54 -22.33
CA ALA A 382 -14.64 16.95 -23.63
C ALA A 382 -13.78 16.42 -24.80
N GLU A 383 -12.43 16.38 -24.64
CA GLU A 383 -11.53 15.80 -25.62
C GLU A 383 -11.77 14.28 -25.79
N ILE A 384 -11.93 13.55 -24.70
CA ILE A 384 -12.22 12.11 -24.72
C ILE A 384 -13.57 11.84 -25.39
N ASP A 385 -14.60 12.57 -24.99
CA ASP A 385 -15.94 12.39 -25.54
C ASP A 385 -16.00 12.69 -27.04
N ALA A 386 -15.33 13.75 -27.50
CA ALA A 386 -15.24 14.10 -28.91
C ALA A 386 -14.48 13.03 -29.71
N LEU A 387 -13.35 12.55 -29.19
CA LEU A 387 -12.55 11.50 -29.84
C LEU A 387 -13.35 10.19 -29.94
N ARG A 388 -14.01 9.79 -28.87
CA ARG A 388 -14.87 8.61 -28.83
C ARG A 388 -15.98 8.69 -29.85
N ALA A 389 -16.75 9.77 -29.85
CA ALA A 389 -17.86 9.97 -30.79
C ALA A 389 -17.39 9.95 -32.26
N LYS A 390 -16.24 10.56 -32.56
CA LYS A 390 -15.64 10.52 -33.88
C LYS A 390 -15.30 9.10 -34.32
N MET A 391 -14.60 8.34 -33.49
CA MET A 391 -14.13 7.00 -33.84
C MET A 391 -15.28 5.99 -33.91
N GLU A 392 -16.32 6.12 -33.07
CA GLU A 392 -17.56 5.34 -33.16
C GLU A 392 -18.29 5.60 -34.48
N ALA A 393 -18.36 6.85 -34.93
CA ALA A 393 -18.94 7.20 -36.22
C ALA A 393 -18.13 6.66 -37.44
N GLU A 394 -16.84 6.47 -37.27
CA GLU A 394 -15.94 5.84 -38.25
C GLU A 394 -15.98 4.32 -38.20
N GLY A 395 -16.73 3.71 -37.27
CA GLY A 395 -16.90 2.25 -37.12
C GLY A 395 -15.70 1.58 -36.43
N ALA A 396 -14.90 2.33 -35.68
CA ALA A 396 -13.80 1.76 -34.91
C ALA A 396 -14.32 0.86 -33.77
N ASP A 397 -13.61 -0.24 -33.51
CA ASP A 397 -13.92 -1.09 -32.39
C ASP A 397 -13.49 -0.46 -31.03
N ARG A 398 -13.98 -1.05 -29.92
CA ARG A 398 -13.72 -0.55 -28.57
C ARG A 398 -12.25 -0.50 -28.21
N TYR A 399 -11.42 -1.41 -28.75
CA TYR A 399 -9.98 -1.46 -28.46
C TYR A 399 -9.23 -0.38 -29.19
N ALA A 400 -9.56 -0.13 -30.46
CA ALA A 400 -9.01 0.98 -31.22
C ALA A 400 -9.34 2.33 -30.58
N ILE A 401 -10.60 2.50 -30.09
CA ILE A 401 -11.02 3.70 -29.37
C ILE A 401 -10.22 3.86 -28.08
N GLN A 402 -10.10 2.80 -27.31
CA GLN A 402 -9.36 2.83 -26.04
C GLN A 402 -7.87 3.14 -26.27
N ASP A 403 -7.25 2.54 -27.29
CA ASP A 403 -5.84 2.75 -27.61
C ASP A 403 -5.58 4.18 -28.13
N ALA A 404 -6.55 4.79 -28.82
CA ALA A 404 -6.47 6.18 -29.23
C ALA A 404 -6.60 7.18 -28.07
N ILE A 405 -7.43 6.85 -27.07
CA ILE A 405 -7.58 7.67 -25.84
C ILE A 405 -6.36 7.53 -24.93
N MET A 406 -5.89 6.30 -24.75
CA MET A 406 -4.74 5.96 -23.92
C MET A 406 -4.03 4.75 -24.52
N PRO A 407 -2.94 4.95 -25.31
CA PRO A 407 -2.26 3.85 -25.96
C PRO A 407 -1.69 2.87 -24.93
N PHE A 408 -2.13 1.62 -25.01
CA PHE A 408 -1.64 0.55 -24.15
C PHE A 408 -0.97 -0.59 -24.91
N HIS A 409 -1.46 -0.97 -26.10
CA HIS A 409 -0.87 -2.02 -26.91
C HIS A 409 0.57 -1.72 -27.31
N SER A 410 0.80 -0.51 -27.79
CA SER A 410 2.13 -0.04 -28.20
C SER A 410 3.13 0.08 -27.03
N LEU A 411 2.64 0.12 -25.79
CA LEU A 411 3.44 0.18 -24.57
C LEU A 411 3.82 -1.19 -24.01
N LEU A 412 3.16 -2.27 -24.45
CA LEU A 412 3.50 -3.62 -24.05
C LEU A 412 4.85 -4.08 -24.65
N PRO A 413 5.57 -4.98 -23.99
CA PRO A 413 6.71 -5.68 -24.58
C PRO A 413 6.30 -6.36 -25.90
N LYS A 414 7.15 -6.34 -26.92
CA LYS A 414 6.84 -6.90 -28.24
C LYS A 414 6.32 -8.33 -28.19
N ARG A 415 6.84 -9.15 -27.28
CA ARG A 415 6.41 -10.55 -27.08
C ARG A 415 4.97 -10.70 -26.57
N LEU A 416 4.41 -9.64 -25.97
CA LEU A 416 3.05 -9.65 -25.44
C LEU A 416 2.03 -8.96 -26.36
N GLN A 417 2.48 -8.15 -27.34
CA GLN A 417 1.59 -7.43 -28.25
C GLN A 417 0.72 -8.35 -29.12
N GLY A 418 1.22 -9.52 -29.50
CA GLY A 418 0.47 -10.47 -30.33
C GLY A 418 -0.45 -11.45 -29.56
N ARG A 419 -0.51 -11.36 -28.23
CA ARG A 419 -1.34 -12.28 -27.41
C ARG A 419 -2.79 -11.84 -27.24
N ASN A 420 -3.11 -10.60 -27.60
CA ASN A 420 -4.46 -10.04 -27.40
C ASN A 420 -5.47 -10.42 -28.49
N GLU A 421 -5.03 -11.02 -29.58
CA GLU A 421 -5.91 -11.49 -30.68
C GLU A 421 -6.82 -12.67 -30.25
N ARG A 422 -6.56 -13.29 -29.08
CA ARG A 422 -7.31 -14.46 -28.58
C ARG A 422 -8.30 -14.17 -27.44
N ILE A 423 -8.42 -12.93 -27.00
CA ILE A 423 -9.30 -12.59 -25.86
C ILE A 423 -10.78 -12.56 -26.26
N ASP A 424 -11.08 -12.43 -27.55
CA ASP A 424 -12.44 -12.35 -28.09
C ASP A 424 -13.00 -13.71 -28.55
N GLU A 425 -12.24 -14.80 -28.46
CA GLU A 425 -12.80 -16.14 -28.66
C GLU A 425 -13.57 -16.55 -27.39
N PRO A 426 -14.87 -16.90 -27.48
CA PRO A 426 -15.58 -17.44 -26.35
C PRO A 426 -14.84 -18.70 -25.85
N LEU A 427 -14.62 -18.79 -24.55
CA LEU A 427 -14.18 -20.02 -23.92
C LEU A 427 -15.28 -21.07 -24.18
N GLU A 428 -15.04 -22.04 -25.09
CA GLU A 428 -15.90 -23.20 -25.28
C GLU A 428 -15.97 -24.05 -24.00
#